data_83a81a3c7e01cb1e9d68a171b027f2a1
#
_entry.id   83a81a3c7e01cb1e9d68a171b027f2a1
#
_cell.length_a   1.000
_cell.length_b   1.000
_cell.length_c   1.000
_cell.angle_alpha   90.00
_cell.angle_beta   90.00
_cell.angle_gamma   90.00
#
_symmetry.space_group_name_H-M   'P 1'
#
loop_
_entity.id
_entity.type
_entity.pdbx_description
1 polymer ?
#
loop_
_entity_poly.entity_id
_entity_poly.type
_entity_poly.pdbx_seq_one_letter_code
_entity_poly.pdbx_strand_id
1 'polypeptide(L)'
;MSLKIINTGGNGGLTISNTGGIGSFNLTKTTEISEQLVTDGLTLRLDASNVASYPGSGDTWYDLAGSEQNITLANSPTFTSGTPSYFTFNGSNQFGTSNGDVLTQTTYTKSVWFYLNGYADNNLLSSDTGGHFMYMYSSNKIYSGHANWPNYIAYPSTGTISLNIWYNVTLTFNTIDGMTLYINGVQDSTYTDDKTAHSGDSSTNIATFGGGNLLNGRISKVYCYNRSLTADEVLQNYDFDKSQFGL
;
A
#
# COMPACT_ATOMS: atom_id res chain seq x y z
N MET A 1 39.86 -21.14 -15.45
CA MET A 1 38.96 -21.31 -14.30
C MET A 1 37.56 -20.96 -14.75
N SER A 2 36.62 -21.86 -14.75
CA SER A 2 35.25 -21.56 -15.21
C SER A 2 34.29 -21.76 -14.05
N LEU A 3 33.60 -20.69 -13.66
CA LEU A 3 32.50 -20.71 -12.67
C LEU A 3 31.20 -20.89 -13.45
N LYS A 4 30.45 -21.94 -13.18
CA LYS A 4 29.11 -22.12 -13.75
C LYS A 4 28.09 -21.94 -12.64
N ILE A 5 27.27 -20.91 -12.74
CA ILE A 5 26.10 -20.68 -11.87
C ILE A 5 24.90 -21.26 -12.59
N ILE A 6 24.21 -22.21 -11.99
CA ILE A 6 22.96 -22.76 -12.50
C ILE A 6 21.86 -22.40 -11.51
N ASN A 7 20.92 -21.58 -11.93
CA ASN A 7 19.68 -21.35 -11.22
C ASN A 7 18.67 -22.41 -11.67
N THR A 8 18.31 -23.32 -10.77
CA THR A 8 17.21 -24.27 -11.01
C THR A 8 15.97 -23.68 -10.36
N GLY A 9 15.13 -22.98 -11.16
CA GLY A 9 13.92 -22.33 -10.72
C GLY A 9 13.04 -23.22 -9.84
N GLY A 10 12.62 -22.66 -8.71
CA GLY A 10 11.75 -23.24 -7.68
C GLY A 10 12.43 -23.24 -6.31
N ASN A 11 11.90 -22.43 -5.38
CA ASN A 11 12.35 -22.33 -3.98
C ASN A 11 13.86 -22.48 -3.72
N GLY A 12 14.60 -21.54 -4.21
CA GLY A 12 15.82 -20.96 -3.65
C GLY A 12 16.94 -21.88 -3.21
N GLY A 13 17.54 -22.63 -4.10
CA GLY A 13 18.82 -23.27 -3.84
C GLY A 13 19.90 -22.79 -4.82
N LEU A 14 20.83 -21.94 -4.38
CA LEU A 14 22.04 -21.65 -5.14
C LEU A 14 23.08 -22.71 -4.81
N THR A 15 23.43 -23.55 -5.76
CA THR A 15 24.55 -24.51 -5.61
C THR A 15 25.77 -23.96 -6.33
N ILE A 16 26.83 -23.68 -5.59
CA ILE A 16 28.13 -23.28 -6.15
C ILE A 16 29.07 -24.48 -6.01
N SER A 17 29.55 -25.00 -7.14
CA SER A 17 30.56 -26.06 -7.18
C SER A 17 31.91 -25.48 -7.60
N ASN A 18 32.92 -25.63 -6.77
CA ASN A 18 34.31 -25.30 -7.10
C ASN A 18 35.09 -26.59 -7.41
N THR A 19 35.62 -26.70 -8.61
CA THR A 19 36.43 -27.88 -9.04
C THR A 19 37.91 -27.52 -9.15
N GLY A 20 38.46 -26.79 -8.20
CA GLY A 20 39.91 -26.61 -8.10
C GLY A 20 40.35 -25.22 -7.68
N GLY A 21 41.06 -25.16 -6.57
CA GLY A 21 41.85 -23.99 -6.14
C GLY A 21 41.37 -23.31 -4.85
N ILE A 22 42.30 -23.02 -3.98
CA ILE A 22 42.07 -22.31 -2.71
C ILE A 22 41.77 -20.81 -3.01
N GLY A 23 40.51 -20.43 -2.83
CA GLY A 23 40.08 -19.02 -2.94
C GLY A 23 38.94 -18.74 -2.00
N SER A 24 38.95 -17.60 -1.34
CA SER A 24 37.82 -17.11 -0.53
C SER A 24 36.73 -16.60 -1.45
N PHE A 25 35.51 -17.12 -1.30
CA PHE A 25 34.31 -16.59 -1.97
C PHE A 25 33.52 -15.72 -1.00
N ASN A 26 33.33 -14.46 -1.33
CA ASN A 26 32.33 -13.65 -0.67
C ASN A 26 30.99 -13.88 -1.40
N LEU A 27 30.10 -14.62 -0.76
CA LEU A 27 28.71 -14.72 -1.21
C LEU A 27 27.96 -13.47 -0.74
N THR A 28 27.79 -12.53 -1.61
CA THR A 28 26.79 -11.48 -1.38
C THR A 28 25.43 -12.09 -1.73
N LYS A 29 24.51 -12.19 -0.77
CA LYS A 29 23.11 -12.51 -1.06
C LYS A 29 22.57 -11.37 -1.92
N THR A 30 22.61 -11.52 -3.22
CA THR A 30 21.76 -10.71 -4.10
C THR A 30 20.37 -11.29 -3.95
N THR A 31 19.54 -10.65 -3.16
CA THR A 31 18.10 -10.87 -3.24
C THR A 31 17.71 -10.42 -4.64
N GLU A 32 17.39 -11.34 -5.54
CA GLU A 32 16.70 -10.95 -6.77
C GLU A 32 15.35 -10.41 -6.29
N ILE A 33 15.19 -9.10 -6.40
CA ILE A 33 13.91 -8.46 -6.15
C ILE A 33 13.01 -8.97 -7.28
N SER A 34 11.95 -9.68 -6.91
CA SER A 34 10.96 -10.11 -7.88
C SER A 34 10.35 -8.86 -8.51
N GLU A 35 10.49 -8.71 -9.83
CA GLU A 35 9.87 -7.61 -10.59
C GLU A 35 8.34 -7.76 -10.67
N GLN A 36 7.74 -8.47 -9.75
CA GLN A 36 6.31 -8.77 -9.73
C GLN A 36 5.68 -8.32 -8.42
N LEU A 37 4.47 -7.78 -8.54
CA LEU A 37 3.64 -7.49 -7.38
C LEU A 37 3.35 -8.80 -6.60
N VAL A 38 3.39 -8.74 -5.28
CA VAL A 38 2.93 -9.84 -4.42
C VAL A 38 1.43 -10.04 -4.64
N THR A 39 1.02 -11.24 -5.02
CA THR A 39 -0.39 -11.56 -5.29
C THR A 39 -1.02 -12.47 -4.24
N ASP A 40 -0.22 -13.15 -3.43
CA ASP A 40 -0.73 -13.98 -2.36
C ASP A 40 -1.41 -13.13 -1.28
N GLY A 41 -2.68 -13.42 -1.02
CA GLY A 41 -3.53 -12.69 -0.09
C GLY A 41 -4.02 -11.31 -0.58
N LEU A 42 -3.79 -10.95 -1.84
CA LEU A 42 -4.26 -9.66 -2.41
C LEU A 42 -5.78 -9.65 -2.52
N THR A 43 -6.44 -8.68 -1.88
CA THR A 43 -7.89 -8.52 -1.83
C THR A 43 -8.40 -7.27 -2.52
N LEU A 44 -7.54 -6.27 -2.75
CA LEU A 44 -7.85 -5.10 -3.57
C LEU A 44 -6.60 -4.69 -4.34
N ARG A 45 -6.76 -4.45 -5.63
CA ARG A 45 -5.74 -3.86 -6.49
C ARG A 45 -6.34 -2.79 -7.39
N LEU A 46 -6.12 -1.55 -7.03
CA LEU A 46 -6.44 -0.40 -7.85
C LEU A 46 -5.16 0.17 -8.45
N ASP A 47 -5.12 0.35 -9.75
CA ASP A 47 -3.97 0.88 -10.47
C ASP A 47 -4.45 1.82 -11.58
N ALA A 48 -4.34 3.13 -11.35
CA ALA A 48 -4.77 4.14 -12.32
C ALA A 48 -3.97 4.08 -13.64
N SER A 49 -2.77 3.48 -13.62
CA SER A 49 -1.95 3.31 -14.83
C SER A 49 -2.33 2.07 -15.64
N ASN A 50 -3.22 1.21 -15.13
CA ASN A 50 -3.69 0.01 -15.81
C ASN A 50 -5.06 0.26 -16.43
N VAL A 51 -5.18 0.15 -17.76
CA VAL A 51 -6.43 0.39 -18.50
C VAL A 51 -7.56 -0.56 -18.08
N ALA A 52 -7.24 -1.77 -17.59
CA ALA A 52 -8.23 -2.69 -17.05
C ALA A 52 -8.76 -2.25 -15.67
N SER A 53 -7.97 -1.48 -14.90
CA SER A 53 -8.44 -0.87 -13.65
C SER A 53 -9.18 0.44 -13.91
N TYR A 54 -8.64 1.30 -14.82
CA TYR A 54 -9.38 2.49 -15.24
C TYR A 54 -9.19 2.77 -16.73
N PRO A 55 -10.27 2.72 -17.52
CA PRO A 55 -10.18 2.86 -18.99
C PRO A 55 -9.97 4.30 -19.46
N GLY A 56 -9.79 5.26 -18.56
CA GLY A 56 -9.58 6.68 -18.88
C GLY A 56 -10.83 7.55 -18.79
N SER A 57 -12.00 6.96 -18.57
CA SER A 57 -13.27 7.67 -18.38
C SER A 57 -14.27 6.82 -17.59
N GLY A 58 -15.30 7.47 -17.05
CA GLY A 58 -16.31 6.85 -16.22
C GLY A 58 -16.11 7.15 -14.73
N ASP A 59 -16.96 6.57 -13.91
CA ASP A 59 -17.00 6.76 -12.48
C ASP A 59 -16.56 5.52 -11.67
N THR A 60 -16.11 4.48 -12.36
CA THR A 60 -15.74 3.22 -11.72
C THR A 60 -14.23 2.96 -11.87
N TRP A 61 -13.57 2.80 -10.73
CA TRP A 61 -12.18 2.34 -10.63
C TRP A 61 -12.20 0.86 -10.30
N TYR A 62 -11.90 0.01 -11.29
CA TYR A 62 -12.08 -1.42 -11.23
C TYR A 62 -10.97 -2.09 -10.41
N ASP A 63 -11.38 -3.03 -9.54
CA ASP A 63 -10.48 -3.91 -8.83
C ASP A 63 -9.86 -4.97 -9.75
N LEU A 64 -8.55 -5.16 -9.65
CA LEU A 64 -7.79 -6.17 -10.39
C LEU A 64 -7.42 -7.40 -9.53
N ALA A 65 -7.79 -7.43 -8.25
CA ALA A 65 -7.54 -8.58 -7.38
C ALA A 65 -8.59 -9.70 -7.56
N GLY A 66 -9.72 -9.38 -8.20
CA GLY A 66 -10.80 -10.34 -8.44
C GLY A 66 -11.81 -10.43 -7.29
N SER A 67 -11.77 -9.53 -6.32
CA SER A 67 -12.75 -9.45 -5.23
C SER A 67 -14.05 -8.76 -5.67
N GLU A 68 -14.06 -8.16 -6.88
CA GLU A 68 -15.16 -7.35 -7.42
C GLU A 68 -15.50 -6.11 -6.56
N GLN A 69 -14.57 -5.68 -5.70
CA GLN A 69 -14.73 -4.49 -4.86
C GLN A 69 -14.31 -3.24 -5.62
N ASN A 70 -15.04 -2.96 -6.70
CA ASN A 70 -14.82 -1.77 -7.50
C ASN A 70 -15.13 -0.51 -6.69
N ILE A 71 -14.39 0.56 -6.96
CA ILE A 71 -14.58 1.86 -6.32
C ILE A 71 -15.43 2.74 -7.22
N THR A 72 -16.56 3.22 -6.72
CA THR A 72 -17.35 4.28 -7.34
C THR A 72 -16.75 5.63 -6.98
N LEU A 73 -16.35 6.40 -7.99
CA LEU A 73 -15.77 7.73 -7.87
C LEU A 73 -16.86 8.80 -7.80
N ALA A 74 -17.02 9.42 -6.64
CA ALA A 74 -18.01 10.46 -6.41
C ALA A 74 -17.50 11.84 -6.85
N ASN A 75 -18.39 12.63 -7.47
CA ASN A 75 -18.15 14.02 -7.90
C ASN A 75 -16.96 14.17 -8.87
N SER A 76 -16.69 13.15 -9.68
CA SER A 76 -15.75 13.15 -10.80
C SER A 76 -14.36 13.66 -10.44
N PRO A 77 -13.55 12.92 -9.63
CA PRO A 77 -12.14 13.23 -9.46
C PRO A 77 -11.44 13.29 -10.81
N THR A 78 -10.51 14.23 -10.96
CA THR A 78 -9.83 14.42 -12.25
C THR A 78 -8.81 13.33 -12.50
N PHE A 79 -9.00 12.55 -13.55
CA PHE A 79 -8.00 11.59 -14.02
C PHE A 79 -6.94 12.27 -14.86
N THR A 80 -5.69 11.96 -14.62
CA THR A 80 -4.53 12.37 -15.42
C THR A 80 -3.78 11.12 -15.88
N SER A 81 -3.70 10.93 -17.19
CA SER A 81 -2.90 9.86 -17.79
C SER A 81 -1.42 10.24 -17.84
N GLY A 82 -0.53 9.27 -17.65
CA GLY A 82 0.92 9.51 -17.69
C GLY A 82 1.69 8.40 -16.99
N THR A 83 2.91 8.74 -16.56
CA THR A 83 3.75 7.85 -15.75
C THR A 83 4.15 8.62 -14.48
N PRO A 84 3.45 8.36 -13.35
CA PRO A 84 2.27 7.52 -13.21
C PRO A 84 0.98 8.18 -13.72
N SER A 85 -0.07 7.38 -14.00
CA SER A 85 -1.43 7.91 -14.06
C SER A 85 -2.02 8.01 -12.65
N TYR A 86 -2.96 8.95 -12.42
CA TYR A 86 -3.51 9.19 -11.09
C TYR A 86 -4.85 9.91 -11.13
N PHE A 87 -5.58 9.84 -10.03
CA PHE A 87 -6.72 10.70 -9.74
C PHE A 87 -6.30 11.87 -8.85
N THR A 88 -6.78 13.07 -9.18
CA THR A 88 -6.68 14.26 -8.33
C THR A 88 -8.00 14.46 -7.62
N PHE A 89 -7.93 14.64 -6.29
CA PHE A 89 -9.03 14.94 -5.39
C PHE A 89 -8.91 16.38 -4.89
N ASN A 90 -10.02 17.08 -4.80
CA ASN A 90 -10.06 18.54 -4.58
C ASN A 90 -10.13 18.98 -3.10
N GLY A 91 -10.14 18.02 -2.17
CA GLY A 91 -10.25 18.30 -0.73
C GLY A 91 -11.61 18.84 -0.28
N SER A 92 -12.66 18.75 -1.10
CA SER A 92 -13.96 19.38 -0.81
C SER A 92 -15.14 18.43 -0.91
N ASN A 93 -15.21 17.60 -1.95
CA ASN A 93 -16.36 16.71 -2.18
C ASN A 93 -16.03 15.46 -3.01
N GLN A 94 -14.79 15.30 -3.47
CA GLN A 94 -14.39 14.17 -4.31
C GLN A 94 -13.82 13.03 -3.46
N PHE A 95 -14.29 11.81 -3.71
CA PHE A 95 -13.85 10.60 -3.01
C PHE A 95 -14.21 9.35 -3.82
N GLY A 96 -13.81 8.19 -3.35
CA GLY A 96 -14.22 6.89 -3.87
C GLY A 96 -14.75 5.99 -2.77
N THR A 97 -15.71 5.12 -3.08
CA THR A 97 -16.24 4.12 -2.15
C THR A 97 -16.60 2.82 -2.85
N SER A 98 -16.37 1.69 -2.18
CA SER A 98 -16.85 0.37 -2.60
C SER A 98 -18.17 0.02 -1.94
N ASN A 99 -18.83 -1.03 -2.46
CA ASN A 99 -20.04 -1.60 -1.85
C ASN A 99 -19.71 -2.65 -0.75
N GLY A 100 -18.44 -2.89 -0.47
CA GLY A 100 -17.98 -3.82 0.54
C GLY A 100 -16.63 -3.44 1.10
N ASP A 101 -16.23 -4.04 2.21
CA ASP A 101 -14.96 -3.79 2.84
C ASP A 101 -13.98 -4.93 2.54
N VAL A 102 -12.77 -4.56 2.13
CA VAL A 102 -11.65 -5.50 1.90
C VAL A 102 -10.72 -5.62 3.11
N LEU A 103 -10.98 -4.84 4.16
CA LEU A 103 -10.14 -4.72 5.35
C LEU A 103 -10.75 -5.36 6.61
N THR A 104 -11.77 -6.21 6.47
CA THR A 104 -12.46 -6.90 7.58
C THR A 104 -11.62 -7.96 8.30
N GLN A 105 -10.38 -8.14 7.89
CA GLN A 105 -9.52 -9.24 8.33
C GLN A 105 -8.85 -8.94 9.68
N THR A 106 -8.63 -10.00 10.47
CA THR A 106 -7.88 -9.94 11.73
C THR A 106 -6.37 -9.73 11.52
N THR A 107 -5.91 -9.97 10.31
CA THR A 107 -4.56 -9.68 9.83
C THR A 107 -4.70 -9.03 8.46
N TYR A 108 -3.96 -7.98 8.19
CA TYR A 108 -4.07 -7.27 6.92
C TYR A 108 -2.81 -6.49 6.57
N THR A 109 -2.75 -6.09 5.31
CA THR A 109 -1.85 -5.06 4.81
C THR A 109 -2.65 -4.09 3.96
N LYS A 110 -2.37 -2.80 4.09
CA LYS A 110 -2.91 -1.74 3.23
C LYS A 110 -1.80 -0.83 2.77
N SER A 111 -1.81 -0.48 1.49
CA SER A 111 -0.75 0.30 0.84
C SER A 111 -1.35 1.30 -0.14
N VAL A 112 -0.83 2.53 -0.16
CA VAL A 112 -1.30 3.61 -1.03
C VAL A 112 -0.11 4.36 -1.62
N TRP A 113 -0.15 4.61 -2.93
CA TRP A 113 0.69 5.59 -3.63
C TRP A 113 -0.04 6.92 -3.73
N PHE A 114 0.50 7.95 -3.08
CA PHE A 114 -0.16 9.24 -2.93
C PHE A 114 0.79 10.43 -3.09
N TYR A 115 0.18 11.61 -3.29
CA TYR A 115 0.84 12.90 -3.40
C TYR A 115 -0.06 13.96 -2.75
N LEU A 116 0.47 14.77 -1.86
CA LEU A 116 -0.32 15.76 -1.13
C LEU A 116 -0.03 17.18 -1.62
N ASN A 117 -1.09 17.98 -1.77
CA ASN A 117 -0.99 19.38 -2.14
C ASN A 117 -0.93 20.31 -0.90
N GLY A 118 -1.32 19.82 0.27
CA GLY A 118 -1.35 20.60 1.52
C GLY A 118 -1.42 19.73 2.75
N TYR A 119 -0.98 20.29 3.88
CA TYR A 119 -1.12 19.67 5.20
C TYR A 119 -2.50 20.01 5.77
N ALA A 120 -3.46 19.19 5.49
CA ALA A 120 -4.80 19.22 6.06
C ALA A 120 -5.18 17.81 6.50
N ASP A 121 -6.40 17.61 6.97
CA ASP A 121 -6.93 16.29 7.27
C ASP A 121 -7.18 15.54 5.96
N ASN A 122 -6.14 14.91 5.44
CA ASN A 122 -6.16 14.18 4.18
C ASN A 122 -6.30 12.69 4.44
N ASN A 123 -7.48 12.11 4.23
CA ASN A 123 -7.63 10.67 4.24
C ASN A 123 -7.17 10.06 2.92
N LEU A 124 -6.40 8.99 3.01
CA LEU A 124 -5.92 8.22 1.85
C LEU A 124 -6.79 6.99 1.63
N LEU A 125 -6.96 6.20 2.69
CA LEU A 125 -7.69 4.94 2.68
C LEU A 125 -8.35 4.75 4.04
N SER A 126 -9.64 4.50 4.05
CA SER A 126 -10.40 4.21 5.26
C SER A 126 -11.48 3.18 4.98
N SER A 127 -12.16 2.74 6.02
CA SER A 127 -13.47 2.12 5.92
C SER A 127 -14.55 3.10 6.40
N ASP A 128 -15.75 2.64 6.59
CA ASP A 128 -16.81 3.47 7.17
C ASP A 128 -16.52 3.83 8.65
N THR A 129 -17.42 4.55 9.27
CA THR A 129 -17.21 5.13 10.61
C THR A 129 -16.81 4.08 11.65
N GLY A 130 -15.57 4.14 12.11
CA GLY A 130 -15.07 3.32 13.19
C GLY A 130 -14.15 2.18 12.78
N GLY A 131 -13.88 2.05 11.47
CA GLY A 131 -13.06 0.98 10.96
C GLY A 131 -11.60 1.33 10.72
N HIS A 132 -11.11 1.02 9.53
CA HIS A 132 -9.74 1.29 9.13
C HIS A 132 -9.52 2.75 8.75
N PHE A 133 -8.30 3.24 8.96
CA PHE A 133 -7.88 4.56 8.50
C PHE A 133 -6.39 4.60 8.16
N MET A 134 -6.08 5.46 7.20
CA MET A 134 -4.75 5.88 6.84
C MET A 134 -4.87 7.32 6.36
N TYR A 135 -4.31 8.25 7.11
CA TYR A 135 -4.52 9.67 6.86
C TYR A 135 -3.31 10.51 7.26
N MET A 136 -3.24 11.72 6.74
CA MET A 136 -2.37 12.77 7.25
C MET A 136 -3.21 13.77 8.03
N TYR A 137 -2.75 14.06 9.23
CA TYR A 137 -3.22 15.20 10.03
C TYR A 137 -2.29 16.40 9.83
N SER A 138 -2.60 17.54 10.45
CA SER A 138 -1.85 18.81 10.32
C SER A 138 -0.35 18.74 10.69
N SER A 139 0.14 17.60 11.15
CA SER A 139 1.49 17.40 11.70
C SER A 139 2.54 16.90 10.69
N ASN A 140 2.28 16.88 9.39
CA ASN A 140 3.13 16.30 8.34
C ASN A 140 3.54 14.81 8.58
N LYS A 141 2.77 14.08 9.37
CA LYS A 141 2.96 12.65 9.63
C LYS A 141 1.77 11.85 9.12
N ILE A 142 2.05 10.64 8.66
CA ILE A 142 0.99 9.67 8.35
C ILE A 142 0.57 8.98 9.63
N TYR A 143 -0.73 8.97 9.87
CA TYR A 143 -1.37 8.18 10.90
C TYR A 143 -2.06 6.99 10.24
N SER A 144 -1.85 5.80 10.75
CA SER A 144 -2.50 4.61 10.22
C SER A 144 -2.85 3.64 11.34
N GLY A 145 -3.92 2.89 11.13
CA GLY A 145 -4.40 1.93 12.10
C GLY A 145 -5.81 1.46 11.80
N HIS A 146 -6.48 1.02 12.85
CA HIS A 146 -7.88 0.65 12.85
C HIS A 146 -8.55 1.00 14.18
N ALA A 147 -9.87 1.02 14.20
CA ALA A 147 -10.64 1.20 15.42
C ALA A 147 -11.10 -0.15 15.97
N ASN A 148 -11.10 -0.24 17.28
CA ASN A 148 -11.84 -1.23 18.04
C ASN A 148 -12.70 -0.46 19.03
N TRP A 149 -13.94 -0.16 18.60
CA TRP A 149 -14.82 0.73 19.38
C TRP A 149 -14.92 0.30 20.86
N PRO A 150 -14.76 1.23 21.84
CA PRO A 150 -14.64 2.68 21.67
C PRO A 150 -13.21 3.23 21.43
N ASN A 151 -12.24 2.37 21.18
CA ASN A 151 -10.83 2.75 21.08
C ASN A 151 -10.44 2.96 19.60
N TYR A 152 -9.80 4.08 19.33
CA TYR A 152 -9.16 4.38 18.06
C TYR A 152 -7.66 4.19 18.18
N ILE A 153 -7.10 3.34 17.34
CA ILE A 153 -5.68 3.02 17.33
C ILE A 153 -5.05 3.61 16.09
N ALA A 154 -4.62 4.86 16.20
CA ALA A 154 -3.95 5.59 15.14
C ALA A 154 -2.52 5.88 15.57
N TYR A 155 -1.57 5.26 14.91
CA TYR A 155 -0.16 5.48 15.19
C TYR A 155 0.48 6.36 14.12
N PRO A 156 1.23 7.42 14.54
CA PRO A 156 1.93 8.30 13.61
C PRO A 156 3.19 7.64 13.06
N SER A 157 3.57 8.01 11.85
CA SER A 157 4.92 7.74 11.34
C SER A 157 5.99 8.44 12.18
N THR A 158 7.19 7.87 12.26
CA THR A 158 8.38 8.54 12.80
C THR A 158 8.87 9.58 11.78
N GLY A 159 8.96 9.17 10.51
CA GLY A 159 9.30 10.05 9.40
C GLY A 159 8.21 11.05 9.07
N THR A 160 8.59 12.08 8.35
CA THR A 160 7.71 13.16 7.89
C THR A 160 7.48 13.11 6.39
N ILE A 161 6.31 13.54 5.96
CA ILE A 161 5.91 13.63 4.55
C ILE A 161 6.06 15.07 4.09
N SER A 162 6.76 15.26 2.98
CA SER A 162 6.85 16.55 2.29
C SER A 162 5.71 16.70 1.28
N LEU A 163 5.23 17.93 1.10
CA LEU A 163 4.24 18.20 0.05
C LEU A 163 4.86 18.11 -1.34
N ASN A 164 4.02 17.87 -2.32
CA ASN A 164 4.36 17.88 -3.73
C ASN A 164 5.41 16.83 -4.15
N ILE A 165 5.41 15.70 -3.43
CA ILE A 165 6.26 14.53 -3.71
C ILE A 165 5.39 13.28 -3.62
N TRP A 166 5.66 12.30 -4.49
CA TRP A 166 5.06 10.98 -4.41
C TRP A 166 5.66 10.15 -3.28
N TYR A 167 4.79 9.48 -2.54
CA TYR A 167 5.15 8.51 -1.50
C TYR A 167 4.34 7.23 -1.67
N ASN A 168 4.96 6.12 -1.30
CA ASN A 168 4.25 4.91 -0.94
C ASN A 168 4.20 4.81 0.59
N VAL A 169 3.04 4.57 1.14
CA VAL A 169 2.86 4.21 2.54
C VAL A 169 2.20 2.85 2.64
N THR A 170 2.75 1.98 3.48
CA THR A 170 2.21 0.65 3.74
C THR A 170 2.11 0.43 5.24
N LEU A 171 0.96 -0.09 5.70
CA LEU A 171 0.76 -0.59 7.06
C LEU A 171 0.50 -2.09 6.99
N THR A 172 1.25 -2.85 7.77
CA THR A 172 0.99 -4.27 8.05
C THR A 172 0.50 -4.43 9.49
N PHE A 173 -0.42 -5.37 9.70
CA PHE A 173 -0.95 -5.70 11.02
C PHE A 173 -1.15 -7.20 11.16
N ASN A 174 -0.78 -7.72 12.34
CA ASN A 174 -1.22 -9.01 12.82
C ASN A 174 -1.34 -8.99 14.37
N THR A 175 -2.09 -9.93 14.92
CA THR A 175 -2.39 -10.00 16.36
C THR A 175 -1.22 -10.50 17.23
N ILE A 176 -0.08 -10.86 16.64
CA ILE A 176 1.12 -11.33 17.35
C ILE A 176 2.12 -10.19 17.49
N ASP A 177 2.42 -9.50 16.38
CA ASP A 177 3.48 -8.49 16.31
C ASP A 177 2.94 -7.05 16.41
N GLY A 178 1.62 -6.85 16.19
CA GLY A 178 1.00 -5.53 16.15
C GLY A 178 1.09 -4.89 14.77
N MET A 179 1.33 -3.57 14.72
CA MET A 179 1.37 -2.76 13.51
C MET A 179 2.78 -2.36 13.14
N THR A 180 3.12 -2.45 11.84
CA THR A 180 4.36 -1.89 11.30
C THR A 180 4.05 -1.00 10.12
N LEU A 181 4.56 0.24 10.17
CA LEU A 181 4.41 1.25 9.13
C LEU A 181 5.70 1.33 8.30
N TYR A 182 5.52 1.42 6.98
CA TYR A 182 6.60 1.58 6.02
C TYR A 182 6.36 2.83 5.18
N ILE A 183 7.43 3.57 4.89
CA ILE A 183 7.44 4.69 3.96
C ILE A 183 8.43 4.36 2.85
N ASN A 184 7.99 4.39 1.60
CA ASN A 184 8.80 4.07 0.43
C ASN A 184 9.54 2.72 0.55
N GLY A 185 8.80 1.68 0.99
CA GLY A 185 9.32 0.32 1.13
C GLY A 185 10.21 0.10 2.35
N VAL A 186 10.57 1.15 3.09
CA VAL A 186 11.46 1.07 4.27
C VAL A 186 10.63 1.15 5.54
N GLN A 187 10.91 0.26 6.49
CA GLN A 187 10.26 0.28 7.81
C GLN A 187 10.54 1.61 8.52
N ASP A 188 9.45 2.28 8.91
CA ASP A 188 9.46 3.57 9.60
C ASP A 188 9.24 3.41 11.12
N SER A 189 8.18 2.69 11.49
CA SER A 189 7.80 2.54 12.91
C SER A 189 7.05 1.23 13.12
N THR A 190 7.13 0.72 14.37
CA THR A 190 6.42 -0.48 14.82
C THR A 190 5.72 -0.19 16.14
N TYR A 191 4.49 -0.64 16.25
CA TYR A 191 3.63 -0.47 17.42
C TYR A 191 3.09 -1.83 17.88
N THR A 192 3.53 -2.24 19.06
CA THR A 192 3.23 -3.55 19.63
C THR A 192 2.20 -3.50 20.76
N ASP A 193 1.73 -2.31 21.12
CA ASP A 193 0.88 -2.08 22.28
C ASP A 193 -0.57 -2.53 22.03
N ASP A 194 -1.01 -2.50 20.78
CA ASP A 194 -2.31 -3.00 20.40
C ASP A 194 -2.20 -4.11 19.37
N LYS A 195 -2.76 -5.25 19.74
CA LYS A 195 -2.82 -6.48 18.96
C LYS A 195 -4.26 -6.96 18.79
N THR A 196 -5.20 -6.07 19.08
CA THR A 196 -6.63 -6.38 18.99
C THR A 196 -7.05 -6.33 17.51
N ALA A 197 -7.66 -7.39 17.05
CA ALA A 197 -8.20 -7.45 15.70
C ALA A 197 -9.39 -6.50 15.54
N HIS A 198 -9.49 -5.90 14.37
CA HIS A 198 -10.68 -5.17 13.94
C HIS A 198 -11.53 -6.04 13.01
N SER A 199 -12.83 -5.87 13.08
CA SER A 199 -13.78 -6.49 12.15
C SER A 199 -15.09 -5.69 12.12
N GLY A 200 -15.79 -5.71 11.01
CA GLY A 200 -17.17 -5.25 10.95
C GLY A 200 -17.45 -3.98 10.18
N ASP A 201 -16.58 -3.59 9.28
CA ASP A 201 -16.85 -2.48 8.36
C ASP A 201 -17.71 -2.94 7.17
N SER A 202 -18.31 -1.99 6.46
CA SER A 202 -19.21 -2.24 5.35
C SER A 202 -18.75 -1.66 4.01
N SER A 203 -17.73 -0.82 4.02
CA SER A 203 -17.19 -0.20 2.81
C SER A 203 -15.69 0.07 2.92
N THR A 204 -15.02 0.14 1.77
CA THR A 204 -13.66 0.68 1.64
C THR A 204 -13.73 2.03 0.95
N ASN A 205 -13.16 3.04 1.58
CA ASN A 205 -13.23 4.43 1.13
C ASN A 205 -11.85 4.95 0.73
N ILE A 206 -11.80 5.66 -0.39
CA ILE A 206 -10.61 6.31 -0.93
C ILE A 206 -10.79 7.82 -0.83
N ALA A 207 -9.79 8.52 -0.33
CA ALA A 207 -9.77 9.99 -0.25
C ALA A 207 -10.82 10.60 0.70
N THR A 208 -11.40 9.83 1.61
CA THR A 208 -12.38 10.29 2.60
C THR A 208 -12.39 9.42 3.85
N PHE A 209 -12.93 9.95 4.95
CA PHE A 209 -13.35 9.21 6.14
C PHE A 209 -14.73 9.68 6.55
N GLY A 210 -15.71 8.77 6.53
CA GLY A 210 -17.08 9.06 6.93
C GLY A 210 -17.74 10.21 6.14
N GLY A 211 -17.34 10.44 4.89
CA GLY A 211 -17.82 11.56 4.06
C GLY A 211 -17.18 12.91 4.38
N GLY A 212 -16.23 12.95 5.33
CA GLY A 212 -15.42 14.12 5.68
C GLY A 212 -13.92 13.88 5.47
N ASN A 213 -13.09 14.78 5.98
CA ASN A 213 -11.61 14.68 5.94
C ASN A 213 -11.10 14.31 4.53
N LEU A 214 -11.55 15.08 3.56
CA LEU A 214 -11.38 14.81 2.13
C LEU A 214 -9.96 15.13 1.68
N LEU A 215 -9.39 14.26 0.85
CA LEU A 215 -8.04 14.41 0.32
C LEU A 215 -7.92 15.64 -0.60
N ASN A 216 -6.98 16.53 -0.30
CA ASN A 216 -6.42 17.49 -1.24
C ASN A 216 -5.10 16.97 -1.79
N GLY A 217 -5.17 16.19 -2.86
CA GLY A 217 -3.99 15.49 -3.36
C GLY A 217 -4.29 14.54 -4.48
N ARG A 218 -3.42 13.54 -4.64
CA ARG A 218 -3.51 12.55 -5.73
C ARG A 218 -3.33 11.15 -5.17
N ILE A 219 -4.02 10.19 -5.78
CA ILE A 219 -3.81 8.75 -5.55
C ILE A 219 -3.63 8.08 -6.91
N SER A 220 -2.61 7.22 -7.00
CA SER A 220 -2.29 6.45 -8.21
C SER A 220 -2.61 4.98 -8.05
N LYS A 221 -2.27 4.39 -6.90
CA LYS A 221 -2.46 2.96 -6.65
C LYS A 221 -2.87 2.69 -5.20
N VAL A 222 -3.70 1.65 -5.02
CA VAL A 222 -4.10 1.14 -3.70
C VAL A 222 -4.07 -0.38 -3.72
N TYR A 223 -3.44 -0.96 -2.70
CA TYR A 223 -3.37 -2.41 -2.50
C TYR A 223 -3.82 -2.78 -1.10
N CYS A 224 -4.67 -3.81 -0.98
CA CYS A 224 -5.03 -4.41 0.29
C CYS A 224 -4.79 -5.92 0.25
N TYR A 225 -4.39 -6.48 1.39
CA TYR A 225 -4.13 -7.91 1.55
C TYR A 225 -4.84 -8.40 2.81
N ASN A 226 -5.30 -9.64 2.79
CA ASN A 226 -5.90 -10.32 3.94
C ASN A 226 -4.85 -10.97 4.87
N ARG A 227 -3.60 -10.57 4.75
CA ARG A 227 -2.48 -10.98 5.60
C ARG A 227 -1.49 -9.85 5.86
N SER A 228 -0.70 -9.98 6.88
CA SER A 228 0.47 -9.14 7.10
C SER A 228 1.56 -9.53 6.11
N LEU A 229 1.97 -8.61 5.25
CA LEU A 229 3.15 -8.79 4.39
C LEU A 229 4.42 -8.73 5.24
N THR A 230 5.43 -9.48 4.84
CA THR A 230 6.78 -9.35 5.40
C THR A 230 7.46 -8.08 4.90
N ALA A 231 8.53 -7.64 5.57
CA ALA A 231 9.30 -6.46 5.13
C ALA A 231 9.86 -6.63 3.71
N ASP A 232 10.31 -7.84 3.35
CA ASP A 232 10.81 -8.14 2.00
C ASP A 232 9.69 -8.02 0.95
N GLU A 233 8.47 -8.46 1.26
CA GLU A 233 7.30 -8.34 0.36
C GLU A 233 6.83 -6.89 0.22
N VAL A 234 6.89 -6.09 1.29
CA VAL A 234 6.60 -4.65 1.23
C VAL A 234 7.61 -3.94 0.34
N LEU A 235 8.89 -4.26 0.49
CA LEU A 235 9.96 -3.73 -0.37
C LEU A 235 9.80 -4.18 -1.82
N GLN A 236 9.44 -5.45 -2.06
CA GLN A 236 9.15 -5.99 -3.39
C GLN A 236 8.03 -5.21 -4.09
N ASN A 237 6.93 -4.94 -3.41
CA ASN A 237 5.82 -4.17 -3.96
C ASN A 237 6.21 -2.71 -4.25
N TYR A 238 7.00 -2.10 -3.37
CA TYR A 238 7.54 -0.76 -3.60
C TYR A 238 8.46 -0.73 -4.84
N ASP A 239 9.40 -1.67 -4.93
CA ASP A 239 10.36 -1.76 -6.04
C ASP A 239 9.66 -2.05 -7.38
N PHE A 240 8.58 -2.82 -7.37
CA PHE A 240 7.73 -3.07 -8.54
C PHE A 240 7.16 -1.78 -9.14
N ASP A 241 6.79 -0.83 -8.30
CA ASP A 241 6.10 0.38 -8.74
C ASP A 241 6.99 1.63 -8.84
N LYS A 242 8.02 1.77 -8.00
CA LYS A 242 8.75 3.03 -7.75
C LYS A 242 9.25 3.75 -9.00
N SER A 243 9.66 3.00 -10.02
CA SER A 243 10.16 3.56 -11.27
C SER A 243 9.12 4.43 -12.01
N GLN A 244 7.82 4.12 -11.84
CA GLN A 244 6.74 4.90 -12.43
C GLN A 244 6.62 6.27 -11.73
N PHE A 245 7.11 6.41 -10.51
CA PHE A 245 7.03 7.63 -9.69
C PHE A 245 8.33 8.43 -9.70
N GLY A 246 9.35 7.97 -10.46
CA GLY A 246 10.66 8.61 -10.52
C GLY A 246 11.54 8.41 -9.27
N LEU A 247 11.32 7.30 -8.56
CA LEU A 247 11.99 6.94 -7.30
C LEU A 247 12.92 5.72 -7.46
#